data_6c650da4cd92cd65c5a159ebae3b0d9e
#
_entry.id   6c650da4cd92cd65c5a159ebae3b0d9e
#
_cell.length_a   1.000
_cell.length_b   1.000
_cell.length_c   1.000
_cell.angle_alpha   90.00
_cell.angle_beta   90.00
_cell.angle_gamma   90.00
#
_symmetry.space_group_name_H-M   'P 1'
#
loop_
_entity.id
_entity.type
_entity.pdbx_description
1 polymer ?
#
loop_
_entity_poly.entity_id
_entity_poly.type
_entity_poly.pdbx_seq_one_letter_code
_entity_poly.pdbx_strand_id
1 'polypeptide(L)'
;MRGSAARGAASRVWLPALGLWGLWGLCGPGGSVAGPTPTGAGLRGAAISADGPASASETPSGDSTGTGSKPGADRSDLEGAPIARVEFEATGIFDPLPAGRLRPFYRLANRLHTRTRASTLRRHVLLAAGDPWVEARARESERAMRALDIFNLASVDARREGDSAVVTVRTRDAWTTSPEFTVERGGGRLFGSIQFSERNLFGRAQYVSLAYREGPDGISRSIEAADPAVAGTRVRAMAGAGNGSIGTFEVFTLERPFFAEDTRCAFGIRAERTRAKARLFASGLEAATFHRRNQRVELYAGMGRRHGRTIARVTGTLLAWDRRLGVSVLAPGAPPEFAGGDEESRVRRFTIEGLLWRPRFVERTRVDRLDGVEDFDLGPSLAVAGGYSPHAFGGSVEEGFASCRLGLGVDGRGAGFGWMRATAQSRIAGGLREATARLDARWVNQSIARHSGFGGARHRGPPDRA
;
A
#
# COMPACT_ATOMS: atom_id res chain seq x y z
N MET A 1 -0.07 62.01 23.54
CA MET A 1 1.33 61.55 23.65
C MET A 1 1.36 60.03 23.47
N ARG A 2 2.20 59.61 22.65
CA ARG A 2 2.30 58.34 21.90
C ARG A 2 2.25 57.07 22.81
N GLY A 3 1.26 56.20 22.55
CA GLY A 3 1.18 54.84 23.09
C GLY A 3 1.70 53.84 22.04
N SER A 4 2.72 53.10 22.44
CA SER A 4 3.37 52.01 21.70
C SER A 4 2.52 50.72 21.75
N ALA A 5 2.05 50.24 20.62
CA ALA A 5 1.40 48.92 20.54
C ALA A 5 2.47 47.85 20.41
N ALA A 6 2.62 47.03 21.43
CA ALA A 6 3.42 45.80 21.36
C ALA A 6 2.68 44.74 20.56
N ARG A 7 3.23 44.33 19.40
CA ARG A 7 2.77 43.20 18.63
C ARG A 7 3.31 41.92 19.31
N GLY A 8 2.41 41.16 19.94
CA GLY A 8 2.72 39.84 20.44
C GLY A 8 3.00 38.85 19.30
N ALA A 9 4.21 38.33 19.28
CA ALA A 9 4.61 37.23 18.41
C ALA A 9 3.96 35.95 18.94
N ALA A 10 2.93 35.46 18.26
CA ALA A 10 2.37 34.14 18.52
C ALA A 10 3.38 33.09 18.03
N SER A 11 4.10 32.50 18.97
CA SER A 11 4.96 31.34 18.71
C SER A 11 4.09 30.13 18.39
N ARG A 12 4.10 29.71 17.10
CA ARG A 12 3.40 28.53 16.62
C ARG A 12 4.09 27.27 17.14
N VAL A 13 3.39 26.55 18.00
CA VAL A 13 3.84 25.27 18.53
C VAL A 13 3.66 24.18 17.46
N TRP A 14 4.75 23.58 17.04
CA TRP A 14 4.76 22.42 16.18
C TRP A 14 4.30 21.18 16.95
N LEU A 15 3.20 20.56 16.53
CA LEU A 15 2.82 19.22 16.94
C LEU A 15 3.63 18.21 16.10
N PRO A 16 4.51 17.41 16.70
CA PRO A 16 5.01 16.24 16.01
C PRO A 16 3.82 15.30 15.81
N ALA A 17 3.49 15.02 14.55
CA ALA A 17 2.53 14.00 14.20
C ALA A 17 3.07 12.66 14.68
N LEU A 18 2.63 12.23 15.86
CA LEU A 18 2.98 10.94 16.44
C LEU A 18 2.44 9.81 15.55
N GLY A 19 3.34 8.91 15.23
CA GLY A 19 3.32 7.83 14.31
C GLY A 19 2.22 6.77 14.41
N LEU A 20 0.98 7.15 14.18
CA LEU A 20 -0.10 6.21 13.80
C LEU A 20 -0.35 6.22 12.28
N TRP A 21 0.55 6.83 11.52
CA TRP A 21 0.42 7.04 10.06
C TRP A 21 1.10 5.99 9.20
N GLY A 22 1.59 4.90 9.78
CA GLY A 22 2.28 3.84 9.02
C GLY A 22 1.42 3.08 8.01
N LEU A 23 0.12 3.05 8.14
CA LEU A 23 -0.78 2.23 7.30
C LEU A 23 -1.63 3.03 6.30
N TRP A 24 -1.65 4.37 6.36
CA TRP A 24 -2.56 5.20 5.55
C TRP A 24 -1.93 5.92 4.36
N GLY A 25 -0.67 5.64 4.07
CA GLY A 25 0.01 6.21 2.89
C GLY A 25 -0.46 5.66 1.53
N LEU A 26 -1.34 4.67 1.49
CA LEU A 26 -1.67 3.91 0.27
C LEU A 26 -3.01 4.19 -0.37
N CYS A 27 -3.90 4.97 0.26
CA CYS A 27 -5.21 5.28 -0.30
C CYS A 27 -5.53 6.76 -0.25
N GLY A 28 -4.81 7.58 -1.02
CA GLY A 28 -5.36 8.85 -1.51
C GLY A 28 -6.47 8.57 -2.52
N PRO A 29 -7.41 9.49 -2.77
CA PRO A 29 -8.40 9.33 -3.81
C PRO A 29 -7.70 9.13 -5.15
N GLY A 30 -7.93 8.00 -5.79
CA GLY A 30 -7.28 7.62 -7.05
C GLY A 30 -6.26 6.51 -6.90
N GLY A 31 -6.64 5.38 -6.30
CA GLY A 31 -5.85 4.17 -6.31
C GLY A 31 -5.74 3.60 -7.72
N SER A 32 -4.71 3.97 -8.48
CA SER A 32 -4.17 3.07 -9.48
C SER A 32 -3.65 1.84 -8.74
N VAL A 33 -3.91 0.66 -9.27
CA VAL A 33 -3.31 -0.59 -8.82
C VAL A 33 -1.80 -0.51 -9.07
N ALA A 34 -1.09 0.13 -8.14
CA ALA A 34 0.31 -0.17 -7.89
C ALA A 34 0.28 -1.12 -6.70
N GLY A 35 0.85 -2.28 -6.87
CA GLY A 35 1.01 -3.25 -5.79
C GLY A 35 1.59 -2.59 -4.53
N PRO A 36 1.36 -3.16 -3.37
CA PRO A 36 1.87 -2.59 -2.13
C PRO A 36 3.39 -2.49 -2.23
N THR A 37 3.91 -1.29 -2.37
CA THR A 37 5.29 -1.01 -2.02
C THR A 37 5.35 -1.06 -0.50
N PRO A 38 6.07 -2.00 0.10
CA PRO A 38 6.30 -1.98 1.52
C PRO A 38 7.08 -0.70 1.84
N THR A 39 6.43 0.27 2.44
CA THR A 39 7.11 1.38 3.10
C THR A 39 7.74 0.82 4.38
N GLY A 40 8.84 0.11 4.22
CA GLY A 40 9.75 -0.17 5.29
C GLY A 40 10.36 1.15 5.75
N ALA A 41 9.83 1.74 6.81
CA ALA A 41 10.56 2.67 7.64
C ALA A 41 11.60 1.86 8.40
N GLY A 42 12.72 1.56 7.75
CA GLY A 42 13.88 0.94 8.36
C GLY A 42 14.54 1.92 9.31
N LEU A 43 14.36 1.75 10.59
CA LEU A 43 15.30 2.22 11.59
C LEU A 43 16.53 1.30 11.53
N ARG A 44 17.68 1.91 11.27
CA ARG A 44 18.97 1.24 11.25
C ARG A 44 19.24 0.68 12.65
N GLY A 45 19.14 -0.65 12.78
CA GLY A 45 19.73 -1.39 13.86
C GLY A 45 21.19 -1.67 13.55
N ALA A 46 22.07 -1.39 14.51
CA ALA A 46 23.51 -1.61 14.43
C ALA A 46 23.81 -3.10 14.18
N ALA A 47 24.63 -3.35 13.17
CA ALA A 47 25.22 -4.65 12.91
C ALA A 47 26.24 -4.99 14.01
N ILE A 48 26.02 -6.11 14.68
CA ILE A 48 27.06 -6.76 15.46
C ILE A 48 27.78 -7.70 14.50
N SER A 49 29.05 -7.40 14.21
CA SER A 49 29.96 -8.26 13.48
C SER A 49 30.28 -9.48 14.37
N ALA A 50 30.03 -10.66 13.86
CA ALA A 50 30.66 -11.88 14.36
C ALA A 50 31.45 -12.48 13.20
N ASP A 51 32.79 -12.37 13.32
CA ASP A 51 33.77 -13.07 12.50
C ASP A 51 33.70 -14.58 12.77
N GLY A 52 33.72 -15.36 11.69
CA GLY A 52 33.95 -16.81 11.74
C GLY A 52 34.13 -17.37 10.31
N PRO A 53 34.99 -18.37 10.10
CA PRO A 53 35.88 -18.44 8.97
C PRO A 53 35.32 -19.08 7.70
N ALA A 54 35.94 -18.69 6.59
CA ALA A 54 35.81 -19.27 5.27
C ALA A 54 36.13 -20.77 5.24
N SER A 55 35.30 -21.56 4.57
CA SER A 55 35.71 -22.84 3.99
C SER A 55 35.09 -23.07 2.63
N ALA A 56 35.93 -23.58 1.77
CA ALA A 56 35.93 -23.70 0.35
C ALA A 56 34.75 -24.46 -0.29
N SER A 57 34.47 -24.02 -1.50
CA SER A 57 34.17 -24.75 -2.75
C SER A 57 33.68 -26.20 -2.65
N GLU A 58 32.52 -26.44 -3.25
CA GLU A 58 32.37 -27.51 -4.25
C GLU A 58 31.11 -27.26 -5.07
N THR A 59 31.31 -27.11 -6.37
CA THR A 59 30.28 -27.10 -7.40
C THR A 59 29.85 -28.54 -7.70
N PRO A 60 28.60 -28.88 -7.68
CA PRO A 60 28.13 -30.02 -8.46
C PRO A 60 27.45 -29.50 -9.75
N SER A 61 28.12 -29.72 -10.87
CA SER A 61 27.49 -29.82 -12.18
C SER A 61 26.55 -31.03 -12.15
N GLY A 62 25.27 -30.74 -12.10
CA GLY A 62 24.17 -31.68 -12.25
C GLY A 62 23.35 -31.27 -13.45
N ASP A 63 23.62 -31.90 -14.57
CA ASP A 63 22.82 -31.89 -15.78
C ASP A 63 21.44 -32.46 -15.44
N SER A 64 20.42 -31.61 -15.36
CA SER A 64 19.03 -32.01 -15.36
C SER A 64 18.33 -31.38 -16.55
N THR A 65 18.28 -32.15 -17.63
CA THR A 65 17.35 -31.97 -18.75
C THR A 65 15.91 -32.04 -18.26
N GLY A 66 15.46 -30.98 -17.60
CA GLY A 66 14.06 -30.69 -17.38
C GLY A 66 13.60 -29.76 -18.49
N THR A 67 12.75 -30.21 -19.36
CA THR A 67 12.02 -29.43 -20.37
C THR A 67 11.16 -28.36 -19.67
N GLY A 68 11.81 -27.37 -19.07
CA GLY A 68 11.20 -26.13 -18.64
C GLY A 68 11.06 -25.24 -19.86
N SER A 69 9.87 -25.11 -20.42
CA SER A 69 9.54 -24.06 -21.37
C SER A 69 10.08 -22.73 -20.86
N LYS A 70 10.98 -22.09 -21.62
CA LYS A 70 11.46 -20.75 -21.34
C LYS A 70 10.25 -19.84 -21.12
N PRO A 71 10.18 -19.03 -20.02
CA PRO A 71 9.19 -17.97 -19.92
C PRO A 71 9.45 -16.99 -21.05
N GLY A 72 8.51 -16.87 -22.02
CA GLY A 72 8.61 -15.94 -23.13
C GLY A 72 8.60 -16.58 -24.52
N ALA A 73 8.07 -17.80 -24.70
CA ALA A 73 7.69 -18.25 -26.04
C ALA A 73 6.74 -17.21 -26.64
N ASP A 74 7.06 -16.75 -27.86
CA ASP A 74 6.21 -15.82 -28.61
C ASP A 74 4.85 -16.48 -28.80
N ARG A 75 3.81 -15.92 -28.15
CA ARG A 75 2.43 -16.39 -28.16
C ARG A 75 1.57 -15.55 -29.12
N SER A 76 2.21 -14.70 -29.90
CA SER A 76 1.55 -13.80 -30.86
C SER A 76 0.74 -14.57 -31.89
N ASP A 77 1.10 -15.81 -32.19
CA ASP A 77 0.37 -16.71 -33.11
C ASP A 77 -1.00 -17.18 -32.57
N LEU A 78 -1.25 -17.01 -31.25
CA LEU A 78 -2.51 -17.35 -30.60
C LEU A 78 -3.45 -16.15 -30.45
N GLU A 79 -3.00 -14.93 -30.75
CA GLU A 79 -3.82 -13.72 -30.52
C GLU A 79 -5.16 -13.82 -31.27
N GLY A 80 -6.26 -13.66 -30.53
CA GLY A 80 -7.62 -13.79 -31.04
C GLY A 80 -8.19 -15.23 -31.11
N ALA A 81 -7.38 -16.28 -30.91
CA ALA A 81 -7.87 -17.65 -30.87
C ALA A 81 -8.87 -17.87 -29.71
N PRO A 82 -9.99 -18.58 -29.90
CA PRO A 82 -10.94 -18.84 -28.84
C PRO A 82 -10.31 -19.73 -27.75
N ILE A 83 -10.54 -19.41 -26.48
CA ILE A 83 -10.07 -20.20 -25.35
C ILE A 83 -11.02 -21.38 -25.14
N ALA A 84 -10.52 -22.61 -25.34
CA ALA A 84 -11.29 -23.82 -25.12
C ALA A 84 -11.53 -24.07 -23.62
N ARG A 85 -10.48 -23.93 -22.79
CA ARG A 85 -10.54 -24.10 -21.34
C ARG A 85 -9.40 -23.40 -20.63
N VAL A 86 -9.59 -23.16 -19.31
CA VAL A 86 -8.59 -22.60 -18.42
C VAL A 86 -8.27 -23.64 -17.34
N GLU A 87 -7.04 -24.08 -17.30
CA GLU A 87 -6.49 -25.05 -16.35
C GLU A 87 -5.73 -24.34 -15.23
N PHE A 88 -5.83 -24.82 -13.98
CA PHE A 88 -5.17 -24.23 -12.82
C PHE A 88 -4.23 -25.23 -12.17
N GLU A 89 -2.94 -24.92 -12.17
CA GLU A 89 -1.86 -25.70 -11.56
C GLU A 89 -1.31 -24.91 -10.36
N ALA A 90 -1.75 -25.28 -9.16
CA ALA A 90 -1.26 -24.67 -7.91
C ALA A 90 -0.31 -25.63 -7.20
N THR A 91 0.92 -25.19 -6.94
CA THR A 91 1.92 -25.95 -6.20
C THR A 91 2.18 -25.33 -4.83
N GLY A 92 2.66 -26.17 -3.87
CA GLY A 92 2.99 -25.70 -2.52
C GLY A 92 4.27 -24.86 -2.50
N ILE A 93 4.64 -24.36 -1.32
CA ILE A 93 5.80 -23.48 -1.12
C ILE A 93 7.09 -24.17 -1.58
N PHE A 94 7.30 -25.41 -1.13
CA PHE A 94 8.47 -26.23 -1.47
C PHE A 94 8.04 -27.40 -2.34
N ASP A 95 7.91 -27.15 -3.65
CA ASP A 95 7.59 -28.15 -4.64
C ASP A 95 8.47 -27.91 -5.90
N PRO A 96 9.42 -28.83 -6.20
CA PRO A 96 9.78 -30.03 -5.47
C PRO A 96 10.43 -29.75 -4.10
N LEU A 97 10.31 -30.71 -3.17
CA LEU A 97 10.94 -30.59 -1.84
C LEU A 97 12.46 -30.56 -1.97
N PRO A 98 13.14 -29.54 -1.42
CA PRO A 98 14.60 -29.46 -1.41
C PRO A 98 15.22 -30.71 -0.76
N ALA A 99 16.34 -31.18 -1.33
CA ALA A 99 17.14 -32.25 -0.73
C ALA A 99 17.94 -31.75 0.48
N GLY A 100 18.37 -32.66 1.36
CA GLY A 100 19.26 -32.31 2.48
C GLY A 100 18.63 -32.51 3.87
N ARG A 101 19.42 -32.14 4.90
CA ARG A 101 19.05 -32.35 6.33
C ARG A 101 17.78 -31.57 6.76
N LEU A 102 17.45 -30.47 6.09
CA LEU A 102 16.26 -29.65 6.39
C LEU A 102 14.99 -30.18 5.73
N ARG A 103 15.04 -31.29 4.98
CA ARG A 103 13.87 -31.85 4.28
C ARG A 103 12.65 -32.10 5.19
N PRO A 104 12.80 -32.59 6.45
CA PRO A 104 11.67 -32.74 7.38
C PRO A 104 11.01 -31.39 7.71
N PHE A 105 11.80 -30.32 7.85
CA PHE A 105 11.31 -28.97 8.10
C PHE A 105 10.50 -28.44 6.91
N TYR A 106 11.00 -28.59 5.68
CA TYR A 106 10.25 -28.19 4.47
C TYR A 106 8.94 -28.97 4.30
N ARG A 107 8.95 -30.25 4.69
CA ARG A 107 7.73 -31.07 4.67
C ARG A 107 6.73 -30.59 5.73
N LEU A 108 7.18 -30.23 6.91
CA LEU A 108 6.35 -29.66 7.97
C LEU A 108 5.77 -28.30 7.53
N ALA A 109 6.59 -27.44 6.95
CA ALA A 109 6.15 -26.15 6.42
C ALA A 109 5.05 -26.32 5.35
N ASN A 110 5.24 -27.21 4.37
CA ASN A 110 4.19 -27.54 3.40
C ASN A 110 2.93 -28.12 4.03
N ARG A 111 3.03 -28.85 5.14
CA ARG A 111 1.88 -29.43 5.85
C ARG A 111 1.08 -28.37 6.64
N LEU A 112 1.78 -27.39 7.20
CA LEU A 112 1.17 -26.30 7.95
C LEU A 112 0.58 -25.22 7.03
N HIS A 113 1.09 -25.12 5.81
CA HIS A 113 0.61 -24.15 4.82
C HIS A 113 -0.71 -24.59 4.19
N THR A 114 -1.66 -23.64 4.10
CA THR A 114 -2.91 -23.85 3.38
C THR A 114 -2.73 -23.44 1.91
N ARG A 115 -2.81 -24.40 1.00
CA ARG A 115 -2.69 -24.15 -0.45
C ARG A 115 -3.77 -23.20 -0.93
N THR A 116 -3.40 -22.32 -1.86
CA THR A 116 -4.35 -21.42 -2.52
C THR A 116 -5.36 -22.19 -3.35
N ARG A 117 -6.63 -21.90 -3.18
CA ARG A 117 -7.73 -22.58 -3.88
C ARG A 117 -7.81 -22.14 -5.34
N ALA A 118 -8.11 -23.05 -6.25
CA ALA A 118 -8.36 -22.73 -7.65
C ALA A 118 -9.48 -21.70 -7.85
N SER A 119 -10.49 -21.69 -6.96
CA SER A 119 -11.54 -20.67 -6.96
C SER A 119 -11.00 -19.26 -6.65
N THR A 120 -9.95 -19.15 -5.85
CA THR A 120 -9.27 -17.88 -5.57
C THR A 120 -8.50 -17.41 -6.81
N LEU A 121 -7.74 -18.30 -7.46
CA LEU A 121 -7.03 -17.98 -8.70
C LEU A 121 -7.98 -17.50 -9.80
N ARG A 122 -9.07 -18.22 -10.02
CA ARG A 122 -10.07 -17.89 -11.05
C ARG A 122 -10.62 -16.49 -10.95
N ARG A 123 -10.70 -15.93 -9.73
CA ARG A 123 -11.20 -14.57 -9.49
C ARG A 123 -10.21 -13.48 -9.92
N HIS A 124 -8.91 -13.79 -10.03
CA HIS A 124 -7.87 -12.83 -10.40
C HIS A 124 -7.44 -12.98 -11.86
N VAL A 125 -7.86 -14.05 -12.55
CA VAL A 125 -7.64 -14.24 -13.98
C VAL A 125 -8.71 -13.48 -14.78
N LEU A 126 -8.28 -12.77 -15.83
CA LEU A 126 -9.13 -11.94 -16.70
C LEU A 126 -9.52 -12.66 -18.01
N LEU A 127 -9.27 -13.96 -18.08
CA LEU A 127 -9.53 -14.82 -19.22
C LEU A 127 -10.48 -15.95 -18.80
N ALA A 128 -11.46 -16.26 -19.63
CA ALA A 128 -12.40 -17.35 -19.41
C ALA A 128 -12.54 -18.22 -20.67
N ALA A 129 -13.07 -19.43 -20.53
CA ALA A 129 -13.43 -20.26 -21.67
C ALA A 129 -14.48 -19.53 -22.53
N GLY A 130 -14.29 -19.55 -23.85
CA GLY A 130 -15.10 -18.81 -24.81
C GLY A 130 -14.61 -17.40 -25.14
N ASP A 131 -13.76 -16.80 -24.29
CA ASP A 131 -13.12 -15.53 -24.62
C ASP A 131 -12.04 -15.72 -25.71
N PRO A 132 -11.73 -14.68 -26.51
CA PRO A 132 -10.54 -14.69 -27.33
C PRO A 132 -9.27 -14.60 -26.46
N TRP A 133 -8.22 -15.33 -26.84
CA TRP A 133 -6.91 -15.15 -26.21
C TRP A 133 -6.37 -13.75 -26.51
N VAL A 134 -6.00 -13.03 -25.46
CA VAL A 134 -5.40 -11.70 -25.52
C VAL A 134 -4.19 -11.69 -24.58
N GLU A 135 -2.98 -11.64 -25.14
CA GLU A 135 -1.72 -11.67 -24.40
C GLU A 135 -1.66 -10.58 -23.30
N ALA A 136 -2.18 -9.38 -23.61
CA ALA A 136 -2.22 -8.29 -22.65
C ALA A 136 -3.06 -8.63 -21.40
N ARG A 137 -4.18 -9.39 -21.56
CA ARG A 137 -5.01 -9.85 -20.43
C ARG A 137 -4.33 -10.96 -19.62
N ALA A 138 -3.55 -11.82 -20.29
CA ALA A 138 -2.76 -12.83 -19.60
C ALA A 138 -1.73 -12.17 -18.66
N ARG A 139 -0.94 -11.22 -19.18
CA ARG A 139 0.03 -10.46 -18.37
C ARG A 139 -0.61 -9.64 -17.27
N GLU A 140 -1.78 -9.06 -17.53
CA GLU A 140 -2.54 -8.35 -16.49
C GLU A 140 -3.04 -9.29 -15.39
N SER A 141 -3.47 -10.51 -15.74
CA SER A 141 -3.85 -11.57 -14.79
C SER A 141 -2.66 -12.00 -13.94
N GLU A 142 -1.47 -12.17 -14.52
CA GLU A 142 -0.23 -12.46 -13.79
C GLU A 142 0.06 -11.35 -12.78
N ARG A 143 0.02 -10.08 -13.19
CA ARG A 143 0.20 -8.93 -12.29
C ARG A 143 -0.84 -8.91 -11.17
N ALA A 144 -2.11 -9.17 -11.49
CA ALA A 144 -3.19 -9.22 -10.50
C ALA A 144 -2.97 -10.31 -9.45
N MET A 145 -2.45 -11.48 -9.86
CA MET A 145 -2.10 -12.56 -8.93
C MET A 145 -0.86 -12.21 -8.11
N ARG A 146 0.22 -11.69 -8.73
CA ARG A 146 1.44 -11.25 -8.02
C ARG A 146 1.15 -10.15 -7.00
N ALA A 147 0.18 -9.28 -7.27
CA ALA A 147 -0.24 -8.22 -6.36
C ALA A 147 -0.91 -8.73 -5.06
N LEU A 148 -1.33 -9.99 -4.98
CA LEU A 148 -1.86 -10.60 -3.75
C LEU A 148 -0.76 -10.87 -2.71
N ASP A 149 0.50 -10.88 -3.12
CA ASP A 149 1.67 -11.13 -2.26
C ASP A 149 1.63 -12.48 -1.51
N ILE A 150 1.03 -13.50 -2.15
CA ILE A 150 0.93 -14.87 -1.65
C ILE A 150 1.58 -15.90 -2.57
N PHE A 151 2.22 -15.46 -3.65
CA PHE A 151 2.86 -16.32 -4.64
C PHE A 151 4.32 -15.96 -4.85
N ASN A 152 5.18 -16.99 -4.95
CA ASN A 152 6.55 -16.87 -5.47
C ASN A 152 6.57 -16.93 -6.99
N LEU A 153 5.60 -17.64 -7.60
CA LEU A 153 5.42 -17.72 -9.04
C LEU A 153 3.94 -17.55 -9.38
N ALA A 154 3.65 -16.73 -10.37
CA ALA A 154 2.34 -16.65 -11.00
C ALA A 154 2.56 -16.39 -12.50
N SER A 155 2.18 -17.35 -13.33
CA SER A 155 2.23 -17.25 -14.81
C SER A 155 0.93 -17.72 -15.43
N VAL A 156 0.63 -17.15 -16.61
CA VAL A 156 -0.52 -17.51 -17.42
C VAL A 156 0.00 -17.85 -18.82
N ASP A 157 0.04 -19.11 -19.15
CA ASP A 157 0.54 -19.64 -20.40
C ASP A 157 -0.60 -20.09 -21.29
N ALA A 158 -0.37 -20.13 -22.61
CA ALA A 158 -1.32 -20.70 -23.55
C ALA A 158 -0.60 -21.64 -24.51
N ARG A 159 -1.30 -22.71 -24.91
CA ARG A 159 -0.87 -23.62 -25.94
C ARG A 159 -1.98 -23.78 -26.96
N ARG A 160 -1.63 -24.01 -28.24
CA ARG A 160 -2.59 -24.26 -29.28
C ARG A 160 -3.13 -25.69 -29.16
N GLU A 161 -4.43 -25.84 -29.32
CA GLU A 161 -5.10 -27.14 -29.42
C GLU A 161 -6.15 -27.06 -30.56
N GLY A 162 -5.76 -27.51 -31.75
CA GLY A 162 -6.53 -27.26 -32.98
C GLY A 162 -6.63 -25.78 -33.29
N ASP A 163 -7.87 -25.29 -33.49
CA ASP A 163 -8.15 -23.87 -33.73
C ASP A 163 -8.35 -23.04 -32.43
N SER A 164 -8.16 -23.66 -31.29
CA SER A 164 -8.39 -23.03 -29.97
C SER A 164 -7.10 -22.92 -29.15
N ALA A 165 -7.14 -22.09 -28.13
CA ALA A 165 -6.10 -21.98 -27.13
C ALA A 165 -6.52 -22.69 -25.81
N VAL A 166 -5.61 -23.43 -25.20
CA VAL A 166 -5.76 -23.93 -23.83
C VAL A 166 -4.88 -23.07 -22.92
N VAL A 167 -5.49 -22.40 -21.97
CA VAL A 167 -4.81 -21.51 -21.02
C VAL A 167 -4.46 -22.28 -19.78
N THR A 168 -3.19 -22.23 -19.35
CA THR A 168 -2.70 -22.83 -18.10
C THR A 168 -2.22 -21.74 -17.14
N VAL A 169 -2.88 -21.63 -16.00
CA VAL A 169 -2.51 -20.72 -14.92
C VAL A 169 -1.67 -21.50 -13.92
N ARG A 170 -0.38 -21.17 -13.82
CA ARG A 170 0.55 -21.81 -12.89
C ARG A 170 0.88 -20.89 -11.73
N THR A 171 0.74 -21.41 -10.51
CA THR A 171 1.13 -20.66 -9.30
C THR A 171 1.93 -21.56 -8.36
N ARG A 172 2.90 -20.93 -7.68
CA ARG A 172 3.60 -21.52 -6.54
C ARG A 172 3.41 -20.60 -5.35
N ASP A 173 2.80 -21.13 -4.29
CA ASP A 173 2.54 -20.37 -3.09
C ASP A 173 3.84 -19.87 -2.45
N ALA A 174 3.79 -18.69 -1.85
CA ALA A 174 4.81 -18.15 -0.95
C ALA A 174 4.50 -18.54 0.50
N TRP A 175 5.45 -18.30 1.39
CA TRP A 175 5.19 -18.35 2.83
C TRP A 175 4.36 -17.11 3.23
N THR A 176 3.15 -17.32 3.76
CA THR A 176 2.18 -16.26 4.00
C THR A 176 2.01 -15.88 5.46
N THR A 177 2.51 -16.71 6.37
CA THR A 177 2.47 -16.49 7.82
C THR A 177 3.71 -15.72 8.26
N SER A 178 3.56 -14.57 8.87
CA SER A 178 4.68 -13.73 9.32
C SER A 178 4.53 -13.37 10.79
N PRO A 179 5.28 -14.01 11.70
CA PRO A 179 5.51 -13.48 13.04
C PRO A 179 6.60 -12.41 12.98
N GLU A 180 6.35 -11.26 13.60
CA GLU A 180 7.29 -10.15 13.68
C GLU A 180 7.50 -9.77 15.14
N PHE A 181 8.77 -9.57 15.52
CA PHE A 181 9.15 -9.15 16.86
C PHE A 181 10.05 -7.93 16.72
N THR A 182 9.74 -6.88 17.45
CA THR A 182 10.57 -5.69 17.49
C THR A 182 10.91 -5.36 18.94
N VAL A 183 12.17 -5.02 19.20
CA VAL A 183 12.62 -4.54 20.50
C VAL A 183 13.34 -3.22 20.28
N GLU A 184 12.93 -2.20 21.00
CA GLU A 184 13.46 -0.83 20.91
C GLU A 184 13.88 -0.36 22.29
N ARG A 185 14.95 0.44 22.36
CA ARG A 185 15.39 1.09 23.59
C ARG A 185 15.32 2.61 23.44
N GLY A 186 14.61 3.27 24.33
CA GLY A 186 14.49 4.72 24.33
C GLY A 186 14.30 5.26 25.77
N GLY A 187 14.96 6.36 26.10
CA GLY A 187 14.83 6.99 27.42
C GLY A 187 15.18 6.07 28.60
N GLY A 188 16.11 5.12 28.42
CA GLY A 188 16.49 4.15 29.47
C GLY A 188 15.49 3.00 29.65
N ARG A 189 14.38 2.96 28.90
CA ARG A 189 13.37 1.90 28.94
C ARG A 189 13.42 1.03 27.70
N LEU A 190 13.01 -0.22 27.85
CA LEU A 190 12.86 -1.17 26.76
C LEU A 190 11.38 -1.22 26.36
N PHE A 191 11.13 -1.19 25.05
CA PHE A 191 9.82 -1.28 24.44
C PHE A 191 9.82 -2.43 23.44
N GLY A 192 8.65 -2.95 23.09
CA GLY A 192 8.58 -4.02 22.14
C GLY A 192 7.23 -4.15 21.45
N SER A 193 7.24 -4.87 20.34
CA SER A 193 6.01 -5.25 19.67
C SER A 193 6.07 -6.69 19.19
N ILE A 194 4.92 -7.33 19.19
CA ILE A 194 4.68 -8.63 18.60
C ILE A 194 3.55 -8.46 17.62
N GLN A 195 3.77 -8.88 16.38
CA GLN A 195 2.73 -8.95 15.36
C GLN A 195 2.72 -10.35 14.76
N PHE A 196 1.54 -10.86 14.54
CA PHE A 196 1.30 -12.08 13.80
C PHE A 196 0.38 -11.77 12.63
N SER A 197 0.76 -12.15 11.42
CA SER A 197 -0.07 -11.97 10.25
C SER A 197 -0.11 -13.22 9.38
N GLU A 198 -1.28 -13.46 8.76
CA GLU A 198 -1.51 -14.49 7.74
C GLU A 198 -2.18 -13.83 6.53
N ARG A 199 -1.62 -14.06 5.33
CA ARG A 199 -2.09 -13.44 4.07
C ARG A 199 -2.89 -14.38 3.18
N ASN A 200 -2.96 -15.65 3.51
CA ASN A 200 -3.69 -16.65 2.72
C ASN A 200 -4.61 -17.51 3.58
N LEU A 201 -5.33 -16.88 4.49
CA LEU A 201 -6.23 -17.57 5.41
C LEU A 201 -7.21 -18.44 4.63
N PHE A 202 -7.27 -19.73 4.98
CA PHE A 202 -8.09 -20.76 4.33
C PHE A 202 -7.84 -20.93 2.81
N GLY A 203 -6.69 -20.48 2.26
CA GLY A 203 -6.38 -20.55 0.82
C GLY A 203 -7.22 -19.59 -0.04
N ARG A 204 -7.75 -18.52 0.57
CA ARG A 204 -8.64 -17.55 -0.08
C ARG A 204 -8.00 -16.19 -0.33
N ALA A 205 -6.68 -16.05 -0.12
CA ALA A 205 -5.97 -14.78 -0.13
C ALA A 205 -6.54 -13.77 0.90
N GLN A 206 -7.24 -14.25 1.93
CA GLN A 206 -7.73 -13.41 3.01
C GLN A 206 -6.58 -13.09 3.96
N TYR A 207 -6.53 -11.85 4.41
CA TYR A 207 -5.52 -11.35 5.35
C TYR A 207 -6.11 -11.22 6.75
N VAL A 208 -5.32 -11.59 7.75
CA VAL A 208 -5.57 -11.26 9.15
C VAL A 208 -4.26 -10.87 9.81
N SER A 209 -4.30 -9.87 10.69
CA SER A 209 -3.17 -9.47 11.52
C SER A 209 -3.62 -9.17 12.94
N LEU A 210 -2.81 -9.60 13.89
CA LEU A 210 -2.95 -9.32 15.32
C LEU A 210 -1.66 -8.66 15.77
N ALA A 211 -1.74 -7.50 16.42
CA ALA A 211 -0.58 -6.81 16.93
C ALA A 211 -0.74 -6.41 18.40
N TYR A 212 0.35 -6.54 19.13
CA TYR A 212 0.52 -6.01 20.47
C TYR A 212 1.80 -5.17 20.48
N ARG A 213 1.70 -3.96 20.99
CA ARG A 213 2.86 -3.06 21.10
C ARG A 213 2.87 -2.42 22.50
N GLU A 214 4.04 -2.42 23.09
CA GLU A 214 4.37 -1.59 24.26
C GLU A 214 5.36 -0.51 23.81
N GLY A 215 5.02 0.75 24.04
CA GLY A 215 5.81 1.90 23.62
C GLY A 215 5.81 3.00 24.69
N PRO A 216 6.43 4.15 24.41
CA PRO A 216 6.47 5.29 25.32
C PRO A 216 5.08 5.78 25.74
N ASP A 217 4.10 5.58 24.89
CA ASP A 217 2.71 6.00 25.09
C ASP A 217 1.84 4.92 25.77
N GLY A 218 2.46 3.82 26.22
CA GLY A 218 1.80 2.69 26.84
C GLY A 218 1.52 1.55 25.90
N ILE A 219 0.51 0.74 26.20
CA ILE A 219 0.17 -0.48 25.49
C ILE A 219 -0.87 -0.19 24.39
N SER A 220 -0.74 -0.84 23.24
CA SER A 220 -1.76 -0.89 22.21
C SER A 220 -1.94 -2.31 21.65
N ARG A 221 -3.16 -2.62 21.22
CA ARG A 221 -3.55 -3.88 20.61
C ARG A 221 -4.40 -3.59 19.40
N SER A 222 -4.19 -4.33 18.31
CA SER A 222 -5.01 -4.19 17.12
C SER A 222 -5.28 -5.52 16.44
N ILE A 223 -6.38 -5.55 15.71
CA ILE A 223 -6.76 -6.59 14.78
C ILE A 223 -7.10 -5.95 13.45
N GLU A 224 -6.65 -6.55 12.37
CA GLU A 224 -7.01 -6.18 11.00
C GLU A 224 -7.37 -7.43 10.20
N ALA A 225 -8.35 -7.30 9.32
CA ALA A 225 -8.74 -8.35 8.40
C ALA A 225 -9.08 -7.76 7.03
N ALA A 226 -8.74 -8.48 5.96
CA ALA A 226 -9.11 -8.10 4.60
C ALA A 226 -9.51 -9.31 3.76
N ASP A 227 -10.47 -9.11 2.87
CA ASP A 227 -10.89 -10.08 1.86
C ASP A 227 -10.80 -9.40 0.48
N PRO A 228 -9.92 -9.85 -0.41
CA PRO A 228 -9.75 -9.25 -1.74
C PRO A 228 -10.91 -9.57 -2.70
N ALA A 229 -11.81 -10.50 -2.33
CA ALA A 229 -12.88 -10.98 -3.21
C ALA A 229 -14.11 -11.48 -2.42
N VAL A 230 -14.77 -10.56 -1.71
CA VAL A 230 -15.96 -10.85 -0.87
C VAL A 230 -17.00 -11.66 -1.64
N ALA A 231 -17.40 -12.78 -1.06
CA ALA A 231 -18.37 -13.72 -1.66
C ALA A 231 -18.02 -14.13 -3.11
N GLY A 232 -16.74 -14.07 -3.49
CA GLY A 232 -16.31 -14.44 -4.83
C GLY A 232 -16.48 -13.36 -5.90
N THR A 233 -16.85 -12.16 -5.51
CA THR A 233 -17.00 -11.01 -6.42
C THR A 233 -15.69 -10.25 -6.60
N ARG A 234 -15.73 -9.14 -7.35
CA ARG A 234 -14.63 -8.17 -7.47
C ARG A 234 -14.70 -7.07 -6.39
N VAL A 235 -15.51 -7.27 -5.37
CA VAL A 235 -15.59 -6.39 -4.21
C VAL A 235 -14.55 -6.84 -3.19
N ARG A 236 -13.75 -5.92 -2.70
CA ARG A 236 -12.81 -6.14 -1.59
C ARG A 236 -13.31 -5.45 -0.33
N ALA A 237 -13.05 -6.06 0.82
CA ALA A 237 -13.34 -5.50 2.12
C ALA A 237 -12.08 -5.47 2.98
N MET A 238 -11.98 -4.48 3.84
CA MET A 238 -10.98 -4.40 4.91
C MET A 238 -11.65 -3.83 6.15
N ALA A 239 -11.36 -4.41 7.31
CA ALA A 239 -11.78 -3.90 8.59
C ALA A 239 -10.62 -4.00 9.59
N GLY A 240 -10.51 -3.02 10.48
CA GLY A 240 -9.51 -3.03 11.53
C GLY A 240 -10.01 -2.26 12.75
N ALA A 241 -9.58 -2.70 13.90
CA ALA A 241 -9.85 -2.03 15.16
C ALA A 241 -8.66 -2.17 16.11
N GLY A 242 -8.46 -1.18 16.95
CA GLY A 242 -7.44 -1.22 17.97
C GLY A 242 -7.79 -0.37 19.18
N ASN A 243 -7.23 -0.76 20.30
CA ASN A 243 -7.32 -0.02 21.53
C ASN A 243 -5.96 0.05 22.23
N GLY A 244 -5.79 1.05 23.08
CA GLY A 244 -4.57 1.21 23.85
C GLY A 244 -4.67 2.33 24.87
N SER A 245 -3.57 2.55 25.58
CA SER A 245 -3.47 3.52 26.66
C SER A 245 -3.81 4.95 26.23
N ILE A 246 -3.59 5.27 24.95
CA ILE A 246 -3.84 6.62 24.41
C ILE A 246 -5.12 6.73 23.59
N GLY A 247 -5.83 5.63 23.34
CA GLY A 247 -7.09 5.71 22.60
C GLY A 247 -7.48 4.48 21.82
N THR A 248 -8.41 4.69 20.89
CA THR A 248 -8.98 3.65 20.02
C THR A 248 -9.00 4.10 18.58
N PHE A 249 -8.91 3.14 17.65
CA PHE A 249 -9.20 3.38 16.24
C PHE A 249 -10.08 2.27 15.66
N GLU A 250 -10.85 2.62 14.66
CA GLU A 250 -11.68 1.73 13.87
C GLU A 250 -11.55 2.16 12.41
N VAL A 251 -11.38 1.22 11.50
CA VAL A 251 -11.31 1.46 10.05
C VAL A 251 -12.16 0.44 9.31
N PHE A 252 -12.79 0.86 8.24
CA PHE A 252 -13.59 0.00 7.38
C PHE A 252 -13.48 0.47 5.94
N THR A 253 -13.33 -0.47 5.01
CA THR A 253 -13.38 -0.23 3.58
C THR A 253 -14.18 -1.35 2.92
N LEU A 254 -15.12 -0.98 2.05
CA LEU A 254 -15.82 -1.90 1.17
C LEU A 254 -15.85 -1.25 -0.21
N GLU A 255 -15.23 -1.88 -1.19
CA GLU A 255 -15.09 -1.24 -2.49
C GLU A 255 -14.99 -2.24 -3.64
N ARG A 256 -15.52 -1.87 -4.79
CA ARG A 256 -15.20 -2.47 -6.08
C ARG A 256 -14.26 -1.50 -6.80
N PRO A 257 -12.92 -1.74 -6.75
CA PRO A 257 -11.95 -0.84 -7.38
C PRO A 257 -11.94 -0.97 -8.90
N PHE A 258 -11.18 -0.15 -9.58
CA PHE A 258 -10.76 -0.44 -10.95
C PHE A 258 -9.76 -1.61 -10.93
N PHE A 259 -10.27 -2.84 -10.93
CA PHE A 259 -9.48 -4.07 -10.76
C PHE A 259 -8.71 -4.50 -12.00
N ALA A 260 -9.05 -3.94 -13.17
CA ALA A 260 -8.37 -4.14 -14.45
C ALA A 260 -8.24 -2.82 -15.21
N GLU A 261 -7.32 -2.80 -16.19
CA GLU A 261 -7.06 -1.61 -17.01
C GLU A 261 -8.31 -1.13 -17.76
N ASP A 262 -9.16 -2.07 -18.21
CA ASP A 262 -10.40 -1.84 -18.94
C ASP A 262 -11.65 -1.77 -18.05
N THR A 263 -11.49 -1.77 -16.74
CA THR A 263 -12.63 -1.68 -15.81
C THR A 263 -13.40 -0.39 -16.01
N ARG A 264 -14.71 -0.52 -16.28
CA ARG A 264 -15.59 0.60 -16.61
C ARG A 264 -16.10 1.38 -15.41
N CYS A 265 -16.32 0.71 -14.29
CA CYS A 265 -16.86 1.35 -13.08
C CYS A 265 -16.16 0.85 -11.81
N ALA A 266 -15.98 1.78 -10.87
CA ALA A 266 -15.51 1.56 -9.52
C ALA A 266 -16.41 2.32 -8.54
N PHE A 267 -16.58 1.80 -7.33
CA PHE A 267 -17.31 2.46 -6.27
C PHE A 267 -16.89 1.91 -4.92
N GLY A 268 -17.12 2.66 -3.87
CA GLY A 268 -16.81 2.18 -2.53
C GLY A 268 -17.16 3.16 -1.43
N ILE A 269 -17.04 2.64 -0.21
CA ILE A 269 -17.12 3.37 1.04
C ILE A 269 -15.85 3.10 1.84
N ARG A 270 -15.33 4.15 2.47
CA ARG A 270 -14.26 4.10 3.47
C ARG A 270 -14.72 4.85 4.70
N ALA A 271 -14.53 4.26 5.86
CA ALA A 271 -14.86 4.88 7.13
C ALA A 271 -13.69 4.73 8.11
N GLU A 272 -13.44 5.77 8.87
CA GLU A 272 -12.41 5.81 9.89
C GLU A 272 -12.93 6.54 11.12
N ARG A 273 -12.63 6.01 12.29
CA ARG A 273 -12.89 6.66 13.56
C ARG A 273 -11.67 6.49 14.45
N THR A 274 -11.21 7.61 14.99
CA THR A 274 -10.11 7.62 15.98
C THR A 274 -10.52 8.46 17.18
N ARG A 275 -10.26 7.94 18.36
CA ARG A 275 -10.35 8.67 19.62
C ARG A 275 -9.01 8.53 20.29
N ALA A 276 -8.37 9.63 20.62
CA ALA A 276 -7.04 9.61 21.21
C ALA A 276 -6.88 10.71 22.26
N LYS A 277 -6.11 10.41 23.29
CA LYS A 277 -5.54 11.40 24.18
C LYS A 277 -4.24 11.89 23.56
N ALA A 278 -4.20 13.14 23.14
CA ALA A 278 -3.00 13.77 22.62
C ALA A 278 -2.26 14.50 23.73
N ARG A 279 -0.94 14.54 23.66
CA ARG A 279 -0.06 15.21 24.63
C ARG A 279 0.74 16.29 23.91
N LEU A 280 0.83 17.45 24.53
CA LEU A 280 1.72 18.53 24.10
C LEU A 280 2.94 18.56 25.01
N PHE A 281 4.10 18.75 24.42
CA PHE A 281 5.36 18.82 25.17
C PHE A 281 6.01 20.19 24.98
N ALA A 282 6.51 20.76 26.03
CA ALA A 282 7.36 21.95 26.04
C ALA A 282 8.68 21.60 26.72
N SER A 283 9.80 21.86 26.05
CA SER A 283 11.15 21.57 26.59
C SER A 283 11.33 20.13 27.08
N GLY A 284 10.66 19.16 26.42
CA GLY A 284 10.74 17.75 26.78
C GLY A 284 9.82 17.30 27.92
N LEU A 285 9.08 18.21 28.54
CA LEU A 285 8.10 17.92 29.60
C LEU A 285 6.68 18.00 29.04
N GLU A 286 5.77 17.15 29.53
CA GLU A 286 4.36 17.21 29.18
C GLU A 286 3.78 18.54 29.70
N ALA A 287 3.29 19.37 28.76
CA ALA A 287 2.72 20.67 29.06
C ALA A 287 1.18 20.61 29.12
N ALA A 288 0.55 19.84 28.23
CA ALA A 288 -0.90 19.71 28.23
C ALA A 288 -1.34 18.38 27.60
N THR A 289 -2.55 17.96 27.94
CA THR A 289 -3.24 16.85 27.30
C THR A 289 -4.63 17.27 26.84
N PHE A 290 -5.11 16.69 25.75
CA PHE A 290 -6.46 16.90 25.28
C PHE A 290 -7.00 15.66 24.56
N HIS A 291 -8.33 15.52 24.54
CA HIS A 291 -8.99 14.46 23.78
C HIS A 291 -9.19 14.90 22.34
N ARG A 292 -8.74 14.06 21.40
CA ARG A 292 -8.98 14.24 19.97
C ARG A 292 -9.93 13.15 19.47
N ARG A 293 -11.00 13.56 18.80
CA ARG A 293 -11.91 12.69 18.07
C ARG A 293 -11.84 13.05 16.60
N ASN A 294 -11.66 12.03 15.76
CA ASN A 294 -11.64 12.15 14.33
C ASN A 294 -12.59 11.09 13.74
N GLN A 295 -13.52 11.51 12.88
CA GLN A 295 -14.44 10.63 12.17
C GLN A 295 -14.43 11.04 10.71
N ARG A 296 -14.18 10.09 9.83
CA ARG A 296 -14.10 10.32 8.39
C ARG A 296 -14.88 9.24 7.66
N VAL A 297 -15.74 9.65 6.74
CA VAL A 297 -16.45 8.77 5.83
C VAL A 297 -16.26 9.31 4.42
N GLU A 298 -15.90 8.44 3.50
CA GLU A 298 -15.77 8.71 2.09
C GLU A 298 -16.65 7.74 1.30
N LEU A 299 -17.48 8.29 0.42
CA LEU A 299 -18.19 7.55 -0.61
C LEU A 299 -17.62 7.95 -1.95
N TYR A 300 -17.30 7.00 -2.81
CA TYR A 300 -16.83 7.33 -4.14
C TYR A 300 -17.48 6.47 -5.21
N ALA A 301 -17.60 7.03 -6.40
CA ALA A 301 -17.95 6.33 -7.62
C ALA A 301 -17.13 6.88 -8.78
N GLY A 302 -16.73 6.00 -9.68
CA GLY A 302 -15.90 6.39 -10.81
C GLY A 302 -16.20 5.59 -12.06
N MET A 303 -15.89 6.19 -13.20
CA MET A 303 -15.96 5.58 -14.52
C MET A 303 -14.59 5.58 -15.18
N GLY A 304 -14.29 4.51 -15.92
CA GLY A 304 -13.05 4.33 -16.64
C GLY A 304 -13.28 3.92 -18.10
N ARG A 305 -12.39 4.37 -18.97
CA ARG A 305 -12.35 3.95 -20.36
C ARG A 305 -10.91 3.80 -20.82
N ARG A 306 -10.64 2.73 -21.55
CA ARG A 306 -9.38 2.50 -22.25
C ARG A 306 -9.51 2.92 -23.70
N HIS A 307 -8.56 3.70 -24.19
CA HIS A 307 -8.43 4.04 -25.61
C HIS A 307 -6.98 3.75 -26.04
N GLY A 308 -6.82 2.69 -26.79
CA GLY A 308 -5.50 2.18 -27.14
C GLY A 308 -4.66 1.85 -25.90
N ARG A 309 -3.54 2.54 -25.72
CA ARG A 309 -2.65 2.40 -24.55
C ARG A 309 -2.97 3.36 -23.42
N THR A 310 -3.91 4.29 -23.59
CA THR A 310 -4.26 5.31 -22.60
C THR A 310 -5.52 4.91 -21.86
N ILE A 311 -5.49 5.01 -20.55
CA ILE A 311 -6.61 4.79 -19.67
C ILE A 311 -7.01 6.14 -19.10
N ALA A 312 -8.28 6.50 -19.27
CA ALA A 312 -8.89 7.66 -18.67
C ALA A 312 -9.89 7.23 -17.60
N ARG A 313 -9.84 7.85 -16.43
CA ARG A 313 -10.77 7.60 -15.33
C ARG A 313 -11.25 8.92 -14.75
N VAL A 314 -12.52 8.96 -14.36
CA VAL A 314 -13.10 10.08 -13.62
C VAL A 314 -13.73 9.51 -12.37
N THR A 315 -13.46 10.10 -11.22
CA THR A 315 -13.97 9.66 -9.92
C THR A 315 -14.56 10.86 -9.18
N GLY A 316 -15.82 10.72 -8.74
CA GLY A 316 -16.45 11.62 -7.80
C GLY A 316 -16.36 11.05 -6.39
N THR A 317 -16.04 11.89 -5.41
CA THR A 317 -15.93 11.52 -4.00
C THR A 317 -16.72 12.49 -3.13
N LEU A 318 -17.53 11.94 -2.22
CA LEU A 318 -18.17 12.67 -1.13
C LEU A 318 -17.43 12.37 0.16
N LEU A 319 -16.94 13.40 0.85
CA LEU A 319 -16.22 13.34 2.10
C LEU A 319 -17.04 14.00 3.21
N ALA A 320 -17.27 13.25 4.29
CA ALA A 320 -17.69 13.78 5.58
C ALA A 320 -16.55 13.57 6.59
N TRP A 321 -16.02 14.66 7.13
CA TRP A 321 -14.90 14.60 8.06
C TRP A 321 -15.15 15.53 9.25
N ASP A 322 -15.32 14.93 10.43
CA ASP A 322 -15.55 15.61 11.70
C ASP A 322 -14.32 15.46 12.58
N ARG A 323 -13.79 16.58 13.03
CA ARG A 323 -12.69 16.65 14.01
C ARG A 323 -13.15 17.43 15.22
N ARG A 324 -12.84 16.90 16.38
CA ARG A 324 -13.05 17.60 17.65
C ARG A 324 -11.78 17.51 18.49
N LEU A 325 -11.32 18.66 18.97
CA LEU A 325 -10.26 18.80 19.94
C LEU A 325 -10.92 19.27 21.22
N GLY A 326 -10.92 18.45 22.26
CA GLY A 326 -11.48 18.83 23.56
C GLY A 326 -10.61 19.84 24.30
N VAL A 327 -11.13 20.41 25.35
CA VAL A 327 -10.41 21.34 26.24
C VAL A 327 -9.11 20.70 26.69
N SER A 328 -8.03 21.47 26.67
CA SER A 328 -6.74 21.03 27.17
C SER A 328 -6.69 21.03 28.68
N VAL A 329 -6.07 20.00 29.25
CA VAL A 329 -5.72 19.91 30.69
C VAL A 329 -4.25 20.21 30.79
N LEU A 330 -3.91 21.32 31.43
CA LEU A 330 -2.52 21.73 31.63
C LEU A 330 -1.84 20.87 32.71
N ALA A 331 -0.57 20.57 32.48
CA ALA A 331 0.27 20.00 33.51
C ALA A 331 0.63 21.07 34.57
N PRO A 332 0.92 20.70 35.85
CA PRO A 332 1.34 21.64 36.87
C PRO A 332 2.56 22.47 36.43
N GLY A 333 2.44 23.80 36.48
CA GLY A 333 3.50 24.70 36.06
C GLY A 333 3.67 24.91 34.56
N ALA A 334 2.78 24.33 33.72
CA ALA A 334 2.82 24.55 32.28
C ALA A 334 2.41 25.98 31.91
N PRO A 335 3.02 26.57 30.86
CA PRO A 335 2.65 27.89 30.39
C PRO A 335 1.18 27.97 29.94
N PRO A 336 0.46 29.05 30.26
CA PRO A 336 -0.97 29.19 29.95
C PRO A 336 -1.26 29.23 28.44
N GLU A 337 -0.27 29.48 27.61
CA GLU A 337 -0.36 29.41 26.12
C GLU A 337 -0.73 28.02 25.59
N PHE A 338 -0.57 26.97 26.39
CA PHE A 338 -1.00 25.61 26.06
C PHE A 338 -2.47 25.33 26.42
N ALA A 339 -3.16 26.32 27.04
CA ALA A 339 -4.58 26.22 27.31
C ALA A 339 -5.34 26.32 25.96
N GLY A 340 -6.05 25.28 25.58
CA GLY A 340 -6.90 25.24 24.39
C GLY A 340 -8.36 24.98 24.76
N GLY A 341 -9.27 25.62 24.04
CA GLY A 341 -10.71 25.38 24.15
C GLY A 341 -11.17 24.13 23.41
N ASP A 342 -12.48 23.89 23.45
CA ASP A 342 -13.13 22.87 22.65
C ASP A 342 -13.27 23.39 21.21
N GLU A 343 -12.64 22.73 20.25
CA GLU A 343 -12.68 23.08 18.83
C GLU A 343 -13.31 21.99 18.03
N GLU A 344 -14.29 22.32 17.19
CA GLU A 344 -14.94 21.41 16.27
C GLU A 344 -14.78 21.91 14.84
N SER A 345 -14.36 21.02 13.94
CA SER A 345 -14.27 21.28 12.51
C SER A 345 -14.98 20.19 11.75
N ARG A 346 -15.94 20.59 10.90
CA ARG A 346 -16.70 19.69 10.02
C ARG A 346 -16.47 20.06 8.58
N VAL A 347 -15.91 19.13 7.81
CA VAL A 347 -15.71 19.25 6.36
C VAL A 347 -16.71 18.36 5.64
N ARG A 348 -17.43 18.92 4.67
CA ARG A 348 -18.40 18.22 3.82
C ARG A 348 -18.05 18.53 2.38
N ARG A 349 -17.17 17.72 1.79
CA ARG A 349 -16.57 18.05 0.51
C ARG A 349 -16.99 17.09 -0.60
N PHE A 350 -17.37 17.65 -1.74
CA PHE A 350 -17.44 16.94 -3.00
C PHE A 350 -16.15 17.18 -3.78
N THR A 351 -15.60 16.14 -4.38
CA THR A 351 -14.36 16.20 -5.16
C THR A 351 -14.55 15.44 -6.46
N ILE A 352 -14.07 15.99 -7.58
CA ILE A 352 -13.94 15.27 -8.85
C ILE A 352 -12.45 15.13 -9.15
N GLU A 353 -12.03 13.93 -9.49
CA GLU A 353 -10.68 13.61 -9.94
C GLU A 353 -10.72 13.05 -11.35
N GLY A 354 -9.89 13.58 -12.25
CA GLY A 354 -9.57 13.03 -13.56
C GLY A 354 -8.18 12.38 -13.52
N LEU A 355 -8.05 11.17 -14.05
CA LEU A 355 -6.79 10.45 -14.21
C LEU A 355 -6.59 10.09 -15.69
N LEU A 356 -5.44 10.45 -16.23
CA LEU A 356 -4.89 9.92 -17.47
C LEU A 356 -3.66 9.08 -17.16
N TRP A 357 -3.64 7.85 -17.63
CA TRP A 357 -2.57 6.90 -17.35
C TRP A 357 -2.27 6.04 -18.58
N ARG A 358 -0.99 5.86 -18.82
CA ARG A 358 -0.50 5.03 -19.91
C ARG A 358 0.42 3.96 -19.34
N PRO A 359 -0.11 2.79 -18.90
CA PRO A 359 0.66 1.77 -18.20
C PRO A 359 1.84 1.27 -19.04
N ARG A 360 2.99 1.12 -18.39
CA ARG A 360 4.19 0.51 -18.94
C ARG A 360 4.90 -0.28 -17.86
N PHE A 361 4.50 -1.52 -17.72
CA PHE A 361 5.10 -2.40 -16.71
C PHE A 361 6.41 -3.00 -17.18
N VAL A 362 7.37 -3.06 -16.25
CA VAL A 362 8.62 -3.83 -16.38
C VAL A 362 8.67 -4.85 -15.26
N GLU A 363 9.06 -6.07 -15.60
CA GLU A 363 9.24 -7.15 -14.65
C GLU A 363 10.69 -7.17 -14.18
N ARG A 364 10.90 -7.26 -12.88
CA ARG A 364 12.22 -7.36 -12.24
C ARG A 364 12.17 -8.39 -11.12
N THR A 365 13.31 -8.85 -10.69
CA THR A 365 13.46 -9.75 -9.56
C THR A 365 14.44 -9.16 -8.57
N ARG A 366 14.31 -9.49 -7.27
CA ARG A 366 15.25 -9.07 -6.21
C ARG A 366 15.40 -7.57 -6.05
N VAL A 367 14.31 -6.81 -6.20
CA VAL A 367 14.28 -5.37 -5.94
C VAL A 367 13.80 -5.09 -4.52
N ASP A 368 12.58 -5.47 -4.20
CA ASP A 368 11.97 -5.32 -2.88
C ASP A 368 11.79 -6.67 -2.18
N ARG A 369 11.82 -7.77 -2.94
CA ARG A 369 11.68 -9.15 -2.46
C ARG A 369 12.92 -9.97 -2.77
N LEU A 370 13.21 -10.96 -1.94
CA LEU A 370 14.32 -11.89 -2.16
C LEU A 370 14.02 -12.89 -3.29
N ASP A 371 12.75 -13.23 -3.47
CA ASP A 371 12.29 -14.18 -4.48
C ASP A 371 11.02 -13.67 -5.18
N GLY A 372 10.78 -14.17 -6.40
CA GLY A 372 9.63 -13.82 -7.22
C GLY A 372 9.86 -12.69 -8.21
N VAL A 373 8.86 -12.52 -9.09
CA VAL A 373 8.80 -11.45 -10.08
C VAL A 373 8.04 -10.27 -9.51
N GLU A 374 8.58 -9.09 -9.68
CA GLU A 374 8.02 -7.83 -9.23
C GLU A 374 7.70 -6.95 -10.43
N ASP A 375 6.52 -6.32 -10.42
CA ASP A 375 6.02 -5.47 -11.49
C ASP A 375 6.19 -4.00 -11.11
N PHE A 376 6.88 -3.23 -11.95
CA PHE A 376 7.04 -1.79 -11.77
C PHE A 376 6.40 -1.05 -12.92
N ASP A 377 5.41 -0.19 -12.61
CA ASP A 377 4.81 0.68 -13.62
C ASP A 377 5.68 1.93 -13.82
N LEU A 378 6.28 2.01 -14.99
CA LEU A 378 7.11 3.13 -15.45
C LEU A 378 6.34 4.05 -16.41
N GLY A 379 5.04 3.83 -16.56
CA GLY A 379 4.19 4.61 -17.45
C GLY A 379 3.90 6.01 -16.94
N PRO A 380 3.74 6.99 -17.84
CA PRO A 380 3.32 8.32 -17.46
C PRO A 380 1.88 8.34 -16.94
N SER A 381 1.66 9.10 -15.88
CA SER A 381 0.34 9.32 -15.30
C SER A 381 0.16 10.76 -14.86
N LEU A 382 -1.04 11.30 -15.04
CA LEU A 382 -1.47 12.60 -14.56
C LEU A 382 -2.83 12.45 -13.89
N ALA A 383 -2.94 12.84 -12.63
CA ALA A 383 -4.22 12.97 -11.95
C ALA A 383 -4.39 14.41 -11.45
N VAL A 384 -5.55 14.96 -11.71
CA VAL A 384 -5.94 16.31 -11.25
C VAL A 384 -7.28 16.20 -10.56
N ALA A 385 -7.38 16.78 -9.36
CA ALA A 385 -8.63 16.83 -8.61
C ALA A 385 -8.96 18.25 -8.17
N GLY A 386 -10.26 18.56 -8.21
CA GLY A 386 -10.84 19.77 -7.65
C GLY A 386 -12.03 19.39 -6.75
N GLY A 387 -12.22 20.13 -5.68
CA GLY A 387 -13.30 19.89 -4.74
C GLY A 387 -13.72 21.14 -3.99
N TYR A 388 -14.93 21.08 -3.41
CA TYR A 388 -15.50 22.18 -2.65
C TYR A 388 -16.33 21.66 -1.47
N SER A 389 -16.22 22.37 -0.34
CA SER A 389 -16.96 22.10 0.90
C SER A 389 -17.81 23.32 1.24
N PRO A 390 -19.09 23.37 0.80
CA PRO A 390 -19.98 24.47 1.11
C PRO A 390 -20.57 24.35 2.51
N HIS A 391 -20.89 25.46 3.16
CA HIS A 391 -21.64 25.48 4.43
C HIS A 391 -23.02 24.80 4.30
N ALA A 392 -23.65 24.87 3.13
CA ALA A 392 -24.97 24.26 2.88
C ALA A 392 -25.01 22.75 3.11
N PHE A 393 -23.87 22.06 3.09
CA PHE A 393 -23.79 20.62 3.40
C PHE A 393 -23.51 20.35 4.89
N GLY A 394 -23.60 21.36 5.76
CA GLY A 394 -23.35 21.24 7.20
C GLY A 394 -21.87 21.27 7.57
N GLY A 395 -21.00 21.74 6.69
CA GLY A 395 -19.61 22.04 6.98
C GLY A 395 -19.46 23.28 7.88
N SER A 396 -18.50 23.28 8.80
CA SER A 396 -18.14 24.45 9.61
C SER A 396 -17.15 25.37 8.90
N VAL A 397 -16.55 24.91 7.81
CA VAL A 397 -15.57 25.65 7.02
C VAL A 397 -15.95 25.59 5.55
N GLU A 398 -16.01 26.75 4.92
CA GLU A 398 -16.17 26.86 3.48
C GLU A 398 -14.79 26.88 2.81
N GLU A 399 -14.50 25.86 2.02
CA GLU A 399 -13.17 25.69 1.44
C GLU A 399 -13.19 24.99 0.09
N GLY A 400 -12.31 25.43 -0.79
CA GLY A 400 -11.91 24.70 -1.98
C GLY A 400 -10.81 23.68 -1.68
N PHE A 401 -10.63 22.74 -2.58
CA PHE A 401 -9.53 21.77 -2.58
C PHE A 401 -9.03 21.60 -4.01
N ALA A 402 -7.72 21.56 -4.17
CA ALA A 402 -7.08 21.22 -5.44
C ALA A 402 -5.92 20.26 -5.19
N SER A 403 -5.72 19.29 -6.10
CA SER A 403 -4.54 18.45 -6.10
C SER A 403 -4.12 18.08 -7.52
N CYS A 404 -2.80 17.88 -7.69
CA CYS A 404 -2.19 17.38 -8.91
C CYS A 404 -1.18 16.31 -8.56
N ARG A 405 -1.20 15.19 -9.29
CA ARG A 405 -0.21 14.10 -9.17
C ARG A 405 0.33 13.77 -10.54
N LEU A 406 1.66 13.73 -10.65
CA LEU A 406 2.42 13.32 -11.81
C LEU A 406 3.19 12.06 -11.48
N GLY A 407 3.19 11.08 -12.37
CA GLY A 407 4.02 9.89 -12.30
C GLY A 407 4.78 9.72 -13.60
N LEU A 408 6.07 9.43 -13.51
CA LEU A 408 6.96 9.15 -14.65
C LEU A 408 7.94 8.06 -14.27
N GLY A 409 8.28 7.18 -15.21
CA GLY A 409 9.31 6.18 -15.03
C GLY A 409 10.22 6.07 -16.24
N VAL A 410 11.43 5.62 -16.00
CA VAL A 410 12.47 5.41 -17.02
C VAL A 410 13.03 4.01 -16.87
N ASP A 411 13.16 3.30 -17.99
CA ASP A 411 13.90 2.04 -18.09
C ASP A 411 15.23 2.30 -18.80
N GLY A 412 16.32 2.16 -18.06
CA GLY A 412 17.70 2.44 -18.51
C GLY A 412 18.33 1.28 -19.26
N ARG A 413 17.58 0.57 -20.12
CA ARG A 413 18.03 -0.50 -21.04
C ARG A 413 19.14 -1.38 -20.45
N GLY A 414 18.75 -2.30 -19.59
CA GLY A 414 19.61 -3.38 -19.12
C GLY A 414 19.91 -3.38 -17.62
N ALA A 415 20.46 -2.33 -17.03
CA ALA A 415 20.96 -2.41 -15.68
C ALA A 415 20.19 -1.60 -14.64
N GLY A 416 19.52 -0.53 -15.03
CA GLY A 416 18.82 0.34 -14.11
C GLY A 416 17.44 0.75 -14.58
N PHE A 417 16.57 1.07 -13.64
CA PHE A 417 15.28 1.66 -13.89
C PHE A 417 14.91 2.56 -12.72
N GLY A 418 13.98 3.48 -12.94
CA GLY A 418 13.57 4.37 -11.87
C GLY A 418 12.22 5.00 -12.15
N TRP A 419 11.63 5.56 -11.11
CA TRP A 419 10.40 6.31 -11.21
C TRP A 419 10.40 7.52 -10.28
N MET A 420 9.60 8.49 -10.65
CA MET A 420 9.37 9.70 -9.89
C MET A 420 7.85 9.94 -9.78
N ARG A 421 7.42 10.37 -8.61
CA ARG A 421 6.06 10.82 -8.35
C ARG A 421 6.10 12.17 -7.67
N ALA A 422 5.51 13.17 -8.31
CA ALA A 422 5.27 14.49 -7.73
C ALA A 422 3.79 14.62 -7.35
N THR A 423 3.52 15.15 -6.16
CA THR A 423 2.17 15.42 -5.68
C THR A 423 2.14 16.83 -5.09
N ALA A 424 1.20 17.66 -5.54
CA ALA A 424 0.90 18.96 -4.95
C ALA A 424 -0.57 18.98 -4.56
N GLN A 425 -0.88 19.51 -3.39
CA GLN A 425 -2.27 19.70 -2.95
C GLN A 425 -2.39 20.92 -2.03
N SER A 426 -3.56 21.55 -2.07
CA SER A 426 -3.87 22.68 -1.21
C SER A 426 -5.36 22.73 -0.87
N ARG A 427 -5.66 23.27 0.30
CA ARG A 427 -6.98 23.79 0.68
C ARG A 427 -7.00 25.30 0.34
N ILE A 428 -8.15 25.80 -0.07
CA ILE A 428 -8.33 27.18 -0.54
C ILE A 428 -9.49 27.81 0.26
N ALA A 429 -9.14 28.71 1.17
CA ALA A 429 -10.12 29.43 2.00
C ALA A 429 -9.62 30.87 2.20
N GLY A 430 -10.05 31.79 1.32
CA GLY A 430 -9.55 33.17 1.28
C GLY A 430 -8.07 33.31 0.87
N GLY A 431 -7.50 32.23 0.30
CA GLY A 431 -6.10 32.07 -0.10
C GLY A 431 -5.69 30.61 -0.02
N LEU A 432 -4.45 30.28 -0.41
CA LEU A 432 -3.89 28.94 -0.27
C LEU A 432 -3.67 28.62 1.22
N ARG A 433 -4.24 27.52 1.68
CA ARG A 433 -4.11 27.00 3.03
C ARG A 433 -3.56 25.58 3.00
N GLU A 434 -2.67 25.26 3.94
CA GLU A 434 -2.11 23.90 4.07
C GLU A 434 -1.57 23.34 2.73
N ALA A 435 -0.93 24.18 1.93
CA ALA A 435 -0.32 23.75 0.68
C ALA A 435 0.84 22.78 0.98
N THR A 436 0.83 21.64 0.31
CA THR A 436 1.87 20.63 0.44
C THR A 436 2.35 20.19 -0.92
N ALA A 437 3.67 20.07 -1.07
CA ALA A 437 4.29 19.47 -2.22
C ALA A 437 5.17 18.31 -1.76
N ARG A 438 5.12 17.18 -2.48
CA ARG A 438 5.92 16.00 -2.20
C ARG A 438 6.49 15.45 -3.49
N LEU A 439 7.77 15.17 -3.48
CA LEU A 439 8.47 14.48 -4.55
C LEU A 439 9.06 13.17 -3.98
N ASP A 440 8.64 12.05 -4.54
CA ASP A 440 9.22 10.73 -4.28
C ASP A 440 9.91 10.28 -5.56
N ALA A 441 11.20 9.97 -5.49
CA ALA A 441 11.96 9.41 -6.60
C ALA A 441 12.75 8.20 -6.11
N ARG A 442 12.84 7.18 -6.98
CA ARG A 442 13.64 5.99 -6.72
C ARG A 442 14.37 5.58 -8.00
N TRP A 443 15.62 5.25 -7.85
CA TRP A 443 16.43 4.62 -8.88
C TRP A 443 16.95 3.29 -8.36
N VAL A 444 16.83 2.24 -9.19
CA VAL A 444 17.33 0.90 -8.89
C VAL A 444 18.36 0.54 -9.95
N ASN A 445 19.58 0.20 -9.52
CA ASN A 445 20.64 -0.27 -10.39
C ASN A 445 20.93 -1.75 -10.08
N GLN A 446 20.82 -2.60 -11.10
CA GLN A 446 21.08 -4.04 -11.01
C GLN A 446 22.27 -4.46 -11.88
N SER A 447 23.13 -3.53 -12.28
CA SER A 447 24.28 -3.79 -13.15
C SER A 447 25.38 -4.65 -12.52
N ILE A 448 25.41 -4.70 -11.18
CA ILE A 448 26.38 -5.52 -10.45
C ILE A 448 25.71 -6.85 -10.13
N ALA A 449 26.20 -7.93 -10.71
CA ALA A 449 25.57 -9.27 -10.73
C ALA A 449 25.21 -9.87 -9.35
N ARG A 450 25.62 -9.28 -8.25
CA ARG A 450 25.36 -9.75 -6.87
C ARG A 450 24.79 -8.67 -5.94
N HIS A 451 24.64 -7.41 -6.38
CA HIS A 451 24.21 -6.31 -5.52
C HIS A 451 23.24 -5.40 -6.25
N SER A 452 22.18 -4.97 -5.57
CA SER A 452 21.28 -3.91 -6.03
C SER A 452 21.60 -2.65 -5.23
N GLY A 453 21.94 -1.56 -5.92
CA GLY A 453 22.10 -0.25 -5.31
C GLY A 453 20.79 0.52 -5.32
N PHE A 454 20.45 1.17 -4.21
CA PHE A 454 19.23 1.97 -4.07
C PHE A 454 19.60 3.43 -3.78
N GLY A 455 18.98 4.35 -4.50
CA GLY A 455 19.01 5.77 -4.20
C GLY A 455 17.58 6.30 -4.13
N GLY A 456 17.25 7.03 -3.09
CA GLY A 456 15.94 7.65 -2.95
C GLY A 456 16.06 8.99 -2.24
N ALA A 457 15.33 10.00 -2.72
CA ALA A 457 15.20 11.29 -2.08
C ALA A 457 13.70 11.59 -1.86
N ARG A 458 13.39 12.06 -0.66
CA ARG A 458 12.06 12.52 -0.31
C ARG A 458 12.17 13.94 0.21
N HIS A 459 11.63 14.89 -0.52
CA HIS A 459 11.59 16.29 -0.13
C HIS A 459 10.15 16.69 0.21
N ARG A 460 9.95 17.25 1.40
CA ARG A 460 8.72 17.92 1.80
C ARG A 460 9.02 19.41 1.90
N GLY A 461 8.34 20.22 1.13
CA GLY A 461 8.41 21.66 1.33
C GLY A 461 7.92 22.04 2.74
N PRO A 462 8.45 23.12 3.34
CA PRO A 462 7.97 23.57 4.64
C PRO A 462 6.49 23.97 4.52
N PRO A 463 5.69 23.75 5.57
CA PRO A 463 4.35 24.33 5.63
C PRO A 463 4.49 25.84 5.65
N ASP A 464 3.70 26.50 4.80
CA ASP A 464 3.70 27.95 4.74
C ASP A 464 3.42 28.54 6.10
N ARG A 465 4.30 29.46 6.52
CA ARG A 465 4.07 30.33 7.66
C ARG A 465 3.03 31.35 7.24
N ALA A 466 1.80 31.17 7.64
CA ALA A 466 0.76 32.21 7.60
C ALA A 466 0.43 32.68 9.02
#